data_3d387c950ce6bf5df3dbf3533fa94702
#
_entry.id   3d387c950ce6bf5df3dbf3533fa94702
#
_cell.length_a   1.000
_cell.length_b   1.000
_cell.length_c   1.000
_cell.angle_alpha   90.00
_cell.angle_beta   90.00
_cell.angle_gamma   90.00
#
_symmetry.space_group_name_H-M   'P 1'
#
loop_
_entity.id
_entity.type
_entity.pdbx_description
1 polymer ?
#
loop_
_entity_poly.entity_id
_entity_poly.type
_entity_poly.pdbx_seq_one_letter_code
_entity_poly.pdbx_strand_id
1 'polypeptide(L)'
;MGEIMLTATTDRINWHDSIFHEAKMSGKVSELIYGISRRHVITESAQKIGIELTEEDVQLAADDFRLVNQLETVEATCKWLEARFISLDEFEKIINYQLTTQKLADHLFADRVEHCFYQNLLEYSGATIYEVMFKDKYLAMEIFYAIEEGDLNFADVARQYIADPELNRRGGYLGTIKRKQLRPEISAAVFAAKPPQLIKPVVTDLGIHLMRVEEIIQPQLDHLLYQQILMELFDRWLEQQIAVIYNQIKTEIQAGLH
;
A
#
# COMPACT_ATOMS: atom_id res chain seq x y z
N MET A 1 19.37 -42.74 -23.02
CA MET A 1 18.53 -41.61 -22.55
C MET A 1 18.60 -40.54 -23.62
N GLY A 2 17.56 -40.44 -24.46
CA GLY A 2 17.54 -39.52 -25.59
C GLY A 2 17.21 -38.13 -25.11
N GLU A 3 18.06 -37.16 -25.43
CA GLU A 3 17.74 -35.74 -25.34
C GLU A 3 16.60 -35.44 -26.32
N ILE A 4 15.45 -35.04 -25.78
CA ILE A 4 14.38 -34.42 -26.58
C ILE A 4 14.86 -33.01 -26.91
N MET A 5 15.54 -32.86 -28.06
CA MET A 5 15.71 -31.54 -28.67
C MET A 5 14.32 -31.06 -29.10
N LEU A 6 13.76 -30.13 -28.38
CA LEU A 6 12.64 -29.30 -28.83
C LEU A 6 13.14 -28.41 -29.97
N THR A 7 13.02 -28.87 -31.21
CA THR A 7 13.10 -27.98 -32.36
C THR A 7 11.87 -27.09 -32.30
N ALA A 8 12.08 -25.87 -31.82
CA ALA A 8 11.08 -24.84 -31.90
C ALA A 8 10.78 -24.58 -33.40
N THR A 9 9.76 -25.23 -33.93
CA THR A 9 9.13 -24.78 -35.16
C THR A 9 8.54 -23.41 -34.89
N THR A 10 9.22 -22.39 -35.39
CA THR A 10 8.76 -21.00 -35.42
C THR A 10 7.61 -20.87 -36.44
N ASP A 11 6.53 -21.61 -36.29
CA ASP A 11 5.26 -21.18 -36.81
C ASP A 11 4.99 -19.81 -36.18
N ARG A 12 4.72 -18.79 -37.01
CA ARG A 12 4.59 -17.40 -36.58
C ARG A 12 3.51 -17.31 -35.50
N ILE A 13 3.96 -17.35 -34.25
CA ILE A 13 3.08 -17.11 -33.07
C ILE A 13 2.53 -15.71 -33.25
N ASN A 14 1.23 -15.57 -33.36
CA ASN A 14 0.58 -14.27 -33.25
C ASN A 14 0.62 -13.86 -31.77
N TRP A 15 1.67 -13.13 -31.38
CA TRP A 15 1.91 -12.75 -29.99
C TRP A 15 0.76 -11.94 -29.39
N HIS A 16 0.06 -11.11 -30.18
CA HIS A 16 -1.08 -10.33 -29.70
C HIS A 16 -2.23 -11.24 -29.24
N ASP A 17 -2.63 -12.17 -30.09
CA ASP A 17 -3.69 -13.12 -29.76
C ASP A 17 -3.26 -14.05 -28.61
N SER A 18 -1.99 -14.49 -28.62
CA SER A 18 -1.44 -15.35 -27.57
C SER A 18 -1.39 -14.65 -26.22
N ILE A 19 -0.96 -13.37 -26.14
CA ILE A 19 -0.95 -12.58 -24.91
C ILE A 19 -2.38 -12.40 -24.38
N PHE A 20 -3.34 -12.09 -25.25
CA PHE A 20 -4.73 -11.91 -24.81
C PHE A 20 -5.35 -13.24 -24.37
N HIS A 21 -5.03 -14.33 -25.06
CA HIS A 21 -5.45 -15.69 -24.65
C HIS A 21 -4.88 -16.04 -23.28
N GLU A 22 -3.56 -15.82 -23.06
CA GLU A 22 -2.92 -16.06 -21.77
C GLU A 22 -3.52 -15.20 -20.66
N ALA A 23 -3.87 -13.94 -20.94
CA ALA A 23 -4.55 -13.08 -19.98
C ALA A 23 -5.93 -13.64 -19.58
N LYS A 24 -6.66 -14.29 -20.51
CA LYS A 24 -7.91 -15.00 -20.20
C LYS A 24 -7.66 -16.24 -19.34
N MET A 25 -6.69 -17.07 -19.73
CA MET A 25 -6.38 -18.33 -19.03
C MET A 25 -5.86 -18.08 -17.61
N SER A 26 -5.11 -17.01 -17.39
CA SER A 26 -4.60 -16.59 -16.08
C SER A 26 -5.57 -15.74 -15.25
N GLY A 27 -6.78 -15.45 -15.78
CA GLY A 27 -7.82 -14.65 -15.10
C GLY A 27 -7.50 -13.15 -15.01
N LYS A 28 -6.50 -12.65 -15.76
CA LYS A 28 -6.04 -11.25 -15.67
C LYS A 28 -6.84 -10.24 -16.50
N VAL A 29 -7.81 -10.69 -17.27
CA VAL A 29 -8.60 -9.79 -18.13
C VAL A 29 -9.33 -8.71 -17.32
N SER A 30 -9.86 -9.05 -16.14
CA SER A 30 -10.53 -8.08 -15.28
C SER A 30 -9.59 -6.97 -14.81
N GLU A 31 -8.33 -7.30 -14.49
CA GLU A 31 -7.30 -6.32 -14.11
C GLU A 31 -6.94 -5.39 -15.28
N LEU A 32 -6.85 -5.95 -16.49
CA LEU A 32 -6.61 -5.16 -17.71
C LEU A 32 -7.76 -4.20 -18.00
N ILE A 33 -9.02 -4.68 -17.90
CA ILE A 33 -10.20 -3.84 -18.09
C ILE A 33 -10.21 -2.71 -17.04
N TYR A 34 -9.92 -3.03 -15.79
CA TYR A 34 -9.81 -2.03 -14.72
C TYR A 34 -8.73 -1.00 -15.03
N GLY A 35 -7.54 -1.44 -15.45
CA GLY A 35 -6.43 -0.54 -15.82
C GLY A 35 -6.79 0.38 -16.99
N ILE A 36 -7.50 -0.15 -18.01
CA ILE A 36 -8.00 0.64 -19.15
C ILE A 36 -9.03 1.67 -18.66
N SER A 37 -10.00 1.26 -17.85
CA SER A 37 -11.03 2.15 -17.29
C SER A 37 -10.41 3.28 -16.47
N ARG A 38 -9.44 2.93 -15.61
CA ARG A 38 -8.70 3.90 -14.80
C ARG A 38 -8.00 4.95 -15.67
N ARG A 39 -7.28 4.49 -16.70
CA ARG A 39 -6.56 5.38 -17.62
C ARG A 39 -7.52 6.29 -18.37
N HIS A 40 -8.63 5.75 -18.84
CA HIS A 40 -9.67 6.51 -19.54
C HIS A 40 -10.27 7.61 -18.64
N VAL A 41 -10.69 7.28 -17.41
CA VAL A 41 -11.23 8.25 -16.45
C VAL A 41 -10.25 9.39 -16.19
N ILE A 42 -8.99 9.07 -15.91
CA ILE A 42 -7.97 10.07 -15.60
C ILE A 42 -7.74 11.00 -16.80
N THR A 43 -7.56 10.41 -17.99
CA THR A 43 -7.29 11.20 -19.20
C THR A 43 -8.47 12.11 -19.55
N GLU A 44 -9.70 11.59 -19.57
CA GLU A 44 -10.90 12.41 -19.83
C GLU A 44 -11.11 13.49 -18.80
N SER A 45 -10.94 13.18 -17.51
CA SER A 45 -11.13 14.15 -16.45
C SER A 45 -10.10 15.27 -16.53
N ALA A 46 -8.83 14.92 -16.76
CA ALA A 46 -7.76 15.90 -16.95
C ALA A 46 -8.01 16.83 -18.15
N GLN A 47 -8.47 16.27 -19.28
CA GLN A 47 -8.82 17.07 -20.47
C GLN A 47 -10.01 18.02 -20.19
N LYS A 48 -11.06 17.54 -19.51
CA LYS A 48 -12.26 18.34 -19.19
C LYS A 48 -11.94 19.55 -18.34
N ILE A 49 -10.95 19.47 -17.46
CA ILE A 49 -10.54 20.57 -16.57
C ILE A 49 -9.33 21.35 -17.10
N GLY A 50 -8.79 20.97 -18.27
CA GLY A 50 -7.71 21.69 -18.95
C GLY A 50 -6.33 21.52 -18.28
N ILE A 51 -6.03 20.33 -17.77
CA ILE A 51 -4.68 20.04 -17.25
C ILE A 51 -3.72 19.95 -18.42
N GLU A 52 -2.72 20.84 -18.41
CA GLU A 52 -1.62 20.86 -19.37
C GLU A 52 -0.31 20.44 -18.70
N LEU A 53 0.52 19.74 -19.45
CA LEU A 53 1.87 19.35 -19.05
C LEU A 53 2.87 20.20 -19.82
N THR A 54 3.81 20.80 -19.13
CA THR A 54 4.93 21.48 -19.78
C THR A 54 6.08 20.48 -20.04
N GLU A 55 6.92 20.77 -21.02
CA GLU A 55 8.12 19.94 -21.28
C GLU A 55 9.01 19.85 -20.04
N GLU A 56 9.12 20.94 -19.27
CA GLU A 56 9.90 20.99 -18.03
C GLU A 56 9.32 20.04 -16.97
N ASP A 57 8.00 20.06 -16.76
CA ASP A 57 7.32 19.15 -15.82
C ASP A 57 7.58 17.69 -16.19
N VAL A 58 7.47 17.36 -17.49
CA VAL A 58 7.67 15.99 -17.99
C VAL A 58 9.14 15.56 -17.80
N GLN A 59 10.09 16.44 -18.08
CA GLN A 59 11.51 16.14 -17.89
C GLN A 59 11.84 15.90 -16.41
N LEU A 60 11.35 16.75 -15.51
CA LEU A 60 11.53 16.57 -14.05
C LEU A 60 10.92 15.25 -13.58
N ALA A 61 9.70 14.93 -14.01
CA ALA A 61 9.05 13.67 -13.63
C ALA A 61 9.80 12.44 -14.18
N ALA A 62 10.38 12.53 -15.38
CA ALA A 62 11.20 11.46 -15.94
C ALA A 62 12.53 11.29 -15.18
N ASP A 63 13.13 12.39 -14.73
CA ASP A 63 14.35 12.37 -13.93
C ASP A 63 14.09 11.78 -12.54
N ASP A 64 13.01 12.17 -11.88
CA ASP A 64 12.57 11.61 -10.60
C ASP A 64 12.27 10.12 -10.72
N PHE A 65 11.57 9.70 -11.79
CA PHE A 65 11.31 8.28 -12.05
C PHE A 65 12.61 7.49 -12.18
N ARG A 66 13.58 8.01 -12.92
CA ARG A 66 14.89 7.37 -13.10
C ARG A 66 15.65 7.26 -11.77
N LEU A 67 15.63 8.31 -10.97
CA LEU A 67 16.28 8.34 -9.66
C LEU A 67 15.68 7.29 -8.72
N VAL A 68 14.35 7.26 -8.58
CA VAL A 68 13.63 6.32 -7.71
C VAL A 68 13.87 4.87 -8.13
N ASN A 69 13.96 4.61 -9.44
CA ASN A 69 14.20 3.26 -9.99
C ASN A 69 15.69 2.92 -10.16
N GLN A 70 16.61 3.75 -9.67
CA GLN A 70 18.07 3.56 -9.78
C GLN A 70 18.56 3.46 -11.24
N LEU A 71 17.93 4.22 -12.13
CA LEU A 71 18.24 4.27 -13.57
C LEU A 71 19.11 5.49 -13.89
N GLU A 72 20.26 5.61 -13.22
CA GLU A 72 21.11 6.81 -13.29
C GLU A 72 21.80 7.00 -14.64
N THR A 73 21.96 5.93 -15.44
CA THR A 73 22.60 5.98 -16.75
C THR A 73 21.63 5.66 -17.88
N VAL A 74 21.95 6.15 -19.08
CA VAL A 74 21.18 5.87 -20.30
C VAL A 74 21.11 4.36 -20.55
N GLU A 75 22.24 3.64 -20.34
CA GLU A 75 22.28 2.19 -20.53
C GLU A 75 21.39 1.44 -19.54
N ALA A 76 21.34 1.91 -18.28
CA ALA A 76 20.46 1.31 -17.27
C ALA A 76 18.99 1.52 -17.65
N THR A 77 18.65 2.74 -18.10
CA THR A 77 17.30 3.07 -18.59
C THR A 77 16.91 2.20 -19.79
N CYS A 78 17.77 2.11 -20.80
CA CYS A 78 17.51 1.30 -21.98
C CYS A 78 17.29 -0.18 -21.63
N LYS A 79 18.16 -0.77 -20.80
CA LYS A 79 18.01 -2.15 -20.33
C LYS A 79 16.72 -2.37 -19.56
N TRP A 80 16.33 -1.39 -18.74
CA TRP A 80 15.09 -1.45 -17.98
C TRP A 80 13.86 -1.46 -18.87
N LEU A 81 13.88 -0.64 -19.95
CA LEU A 81 12.82 -0.56 -20.95
C LEU A 81 12.75 -1.84 -21.79
N GLU A 82 13.89 -2.31 -22.31
CA GLU A 82 13.98 -3.56 -23.08
C GLU A 82 13.44 -4.76 -22.32
N ALA A 83 13.83 -4.90 -21.05
CA ALA A 83 13.36 -5.99 -20.19
C ALA A 83 11.83 -5.99 -19.96
N ARG A 84 11.16 -4.88 -20.25
CA ARG A 84 9.71 -4.68 -20.11
C ARG A 84 8.97 -4.54 -21.42
N PHE A 85 9.68 -4.66 -22.55
CA PHE A 85 9.14 -4.45 -23.88
C PHE A 85 8.50 -3.07 -24.06
N ILE A 86 9.11 -2.03 -23.46
CA ILE A 86 8.65 -0.65 -23.50
C ILE A 86 9.60 0.16 -24.37
N SER A 87 9.06 0.87 -25.36
CA SER A 87 9.79 1.84 -26.18
C SER A 87 9.97 3.17 -25.43
N LEU A 88 10.85 4.06 -25.91
CA LEU A 88 11.01 5.40 -25.36
C LEU A 88 9.72 6.22 -25.44
N ASP A 89 8.98 6.13 -26.55
CA ASP A 89 7.70 6.82 -26.71
C ASP A 89 6.64 6.32 -25.72
N GLU A 90 6.66 5.02 -25.40
CA GLU A 90 5.76 4.45 -24.38
C GLU A 90 6.20 4.85 -22.98
N PHE A 91 7.50 4.97 -22.73
CA PHE A 91 8.02 5.49 -21.48
C PHE A 91 7.57 6.93 -21.25
N GLU A 92 7.69 7.80 -22.24
CA GLU A 92 7.17 9.17 -22.17
C GLU A 92 5.67 9.19 -21.85
N LYS A 93 4.88 8.33 -22.50
CA LYS A 93 3.44 8.20 -22.19
C LYS A 93 3.18 7.75 -20.77
N ILE A 94 4.03 6.87 -20.21
CA ILE A 94 3.93 6.44 -18.82
C ILE A 94 4.19 7.62 -17.87
N ILE A 95 5.25 8.40 -18.13
CA ILE A 95 5.56 9.59 -17.34
C ILE A 95 4.44 10.63 -17.42
N ASN A 96 3.97 10.93 -18.64
CA ASN A 96 2.85 11.84 -18.87
C ASN A 96 1.59 11.42 -18.11
N TYR A 97 1.28 10.12 -18.12
CA TYR A 97 0.14 9.59 -17.39
C TYR A 97 0.29 9.72 -15.87
N GLN A 98 1.47 9.43 -15.33
CA GLN A 98 1.74 9.58 -13.89
C GLN A 98 1.63 11.04 -13.45
N LEU A 99 2.23 11.95 -14.21
CA LEU A 99 2.19 13.38 -13.95
C LEU A 99 0.78 13.95 -14.07
N THR A 100 0.03 13.54 -15.11
CA THR A 100 -1.39 13.89 -15.27
C THR A 100 -2.20 13.41 -14.06
N THR A 101 -1.95 12.20 -13.59
CA THR A 101 -2.64 11.63 -12.41
C THR A 101 -2.36 12.49 -11.18
N GLN A 102 -1.11 12.87 -10.94
CA GLN A 102 -0.74 13.70 -9.80
C GLN A 102 -1.39 15.11 -9.90
N LYS A 103 -1.26 15.78 -11.04
CA LYS A 103 -1.86 17.12 -11.25
C LYS A 103 -3.38 17.09 -11.12
N LEU A 104 -4.03 15.99 -11.57
CA LEU A 104 -5.47 15.80 -11.41
C LEU A 104 -5.85 15.61 -9.95
N ALA A 105 -5.10 14.81 -9.20
CA ALA A 105 -5.32 14.61 -7.78
C ALA A 105 -5.17 15.93 -7.00
N ASP A 106 -4.13 16.69 -7.27
CA ASP A 106 -3.89 18.01 -6.67
C ASP A 106 -5.04 18.97 -6.99
N HIS A 107 -5.44 19.05 -8.26
CA HIS A 107 -6.52 19.95 -8.68
C HIS A 107 -7.86 19.64 -7.99
N LEU A 108 -8.18 18.35 -7.81
CA LEU A 108 -9.48 17.93 -7.27
C LEU A 108 -9.53 17.93 -5.74
N PHE A 109 -8.38 17.73 -5.06
CA PHE A 109 -8.41 17.39 -3.64
C PHE A 109 -7.40 18.13 -2.76
N ALA A 110 -6.46 18.91 -3.29
CA ALA A 110 -5.46 19.62 -2.49
C ALA A 110 -6.07 20.45 -1.36
N ASP A 111 -7.14 21.17 -1.65
CA ASP A 111 -7.89 22.01 -0.70
C ASP A 111 -8.64 21.21 0.38
N ARG A 112 -8.83 19.91 0.18
CA ARG A 112 -9.56 19.02 1.08
C ARG A 112 -8.65 18.21 2.01
N VAL A 113 -7.36 18.15 1.73
CA VAL A 113 -6.40 17.31 2.48
C VAL A 113 -6.34 17.72 3.95
N GLU A 114 -6.17 19.00 4.22
CA GLU A 114 -6.08 19.53 5.58
C GLU A 114 -7.36 19.26 6.37
N HIS A 115 -8.52 19.51 5.77
CA HIS A 115 -9.81 19.20 6.39
C HIS A 115 -9.97 17.71 6.68
N CYS A 116 -9.62 16.84 5.73
CA CYS A 116 -9.65 15.39 5.89
C CYS A 116 -8.71 14.93 7.02
N PHE A 117 -7.51 15.51 7.10
CA PHE A 117 -6.54 15.24 8.17
C PHE A 117 -7.15 15.54 9.54
N TYR A 118 -7.69 16.73 9.77
CA TYR A 118 -8.26 17.09 11.06
C TYR A 118 -9.53 16.31 11.42
N GLN A 119 -10.37 15.96 10.44
CA GLN A 119 -11.53 15.09 10.68
C GLN A 119 -11.15 13.68 11.12
N ASN A 120 -10.01 13.17 10.63
CA ASN A 120 -9.57 11.81 10.86
C ASN A 120 -8.26 11.75 11.67
N LEU A 121 -7.97 12.78 12.47
CA LEU A 121 -6.72 12.93 13.20
C LEU A 121 -6.36 11.66 14.00
N LEU A 122 -7.34 11.05 14.64
CA LEU A 122 -7.13 9.85 15.44
C LEU A 122 -6.70 8.63 14.60
N GLU A 123 -7.14 8.53 13.35
CA GLU A 123 -6.78 7.44 12.43
C GLU A 123 -5.30 7.47 12.05
N TYR A 124 -4.72 8.67 12.00
CA TYR A 124 -3.31 8.90 11.67
C TYR A 124 -2.40 8.83 12.88
N SER A 125 -2.95 8.79 14.11
CA SER A 125 -2.18 8.64 15.34
C SER A 125 -1.44 7.31 15.37
N GLY A 126 -0.28 7.29 16.01
CA GLY A 126 0.52 6.11 16.23
C GLY A 126 0.74 5.82 17.71
N ALA A 127 1.16 4.62 18.02
CA ALA A 127 1.63 4.27 19.34
C ALA A 127 2.88 3.39 19.23
N THR A 128 3.88 3.70 20.05
CA THR A 128 5.05 2.83 20.25
C THR A 128 4.70 1.82 21.33
N ILE A 129 4.69 0.54 20.94
CA ILE A 129 4.22 -0.53 21.81
C ILE A 129 5.17 -1.71 21.87
N TYR A 130 5.10 -2.41 23.02
CA TYR A 130 5.66 -3.75 23.22
C TYR A 130 4.51 -4.72 23.43
N GLU A 131 4.67 -5.96 22.97
CA GLU A 131 3.63 -6.98 23.06
C GLU A 131 4.21 -8.36 23.41
N VAL A 132 3.48 -9.06 24.27
CA VAL A 132 3.61 -10.50 24.48
C VAL A 132 2.24 -11.14 24.38
N MET A 133 2.10 -12.17 23.56
CA MET A 133 0.83 -12.86 23.36
C MET A 133 0.79 -14.18 24.13
N PHE A 134 -0.30 -14.40 24.84
CA PHE A 134 -0.58 -15.60 25.62
C PHE A 134 -1.79 -16.37 25.08
N LYS A 135 -1.84 -17.66 25.38
CA LYS A 135 -3.03 -18.49 25.14
C LYS A 135 -3.94 -18.60 26.35
N ASP A 136 -3.37 -18.42 27.55
CA ASP A 136 -4.06 -18.52 28.82
C ASP A 136 -4.28 -17.14 29.42
N LYS A 137 -5.54 -16.81 29.68
CA LYS A 137 -5.93 -15.52 30.27
C LYS A 137 -5.47 -15.39 31.73
N TYR A 138 -5.48 -16.48 32.49
CA TYR A 138 -5.10 -16.44 33.91
C TYR A 138 -3.60 -16.18 34.05
N LEU A 139 -2.80 -16.85 33.21
CA LEU A 139 -1.36 -16.62 33.15
C LEU A 139 -1.04 -15.18 32.72
N ALA A 140 -1.73 -14.66 31.71
CA ALA A 140 -1.54 -13.28 31.26
C ALA A 140 -1.86 -12.26 32.36
N MET A 141 -2.90 -12.51 33.16
CA MET A 141 -3.27 -11.65 34.28
C MET A 141 -2.31 -11.76 35.45
N GLU A 142 -1.81 -12.96 35.77
CA GLU A 142 -0.79 -13.18 36.79
C GLU A 142 0.50 -12.39 36.44
N ILE A 143 0.96 -12.55 35.21
CA ILE A 143 2.15 -11.82 34.72
C ILE A 143 1.92 -10.31 34.71
N PHE A 144 0.73 -9.86 34.31
CA PHE A 144 0.38 -8.44 34.38
C PHE A 144 0.56 -7.88 35.80
N TYR A 145 0.01 -8.53 36.80
CA TYR A 145 0.16 -8.08 38.18
C TYR A 145 1.60 -8.16 38.70
N ALA A 146 2.34 -9.21 38.36
CA ALA A 146 3.73 -9.36 38.74
C ALA A 146 4.63 -8.27 38.14
N ILE A 147 4.31 -7.78 36.93
CA ILE A 147 5.02 -6.64 36.34
C ILE A 147 4.59 -5.33 37.01
N GLU A 148 3.30 -5.13 37.28
CA GLU A 148 2.78 -3.94 37.99
C GLU A 148 3.37 -3.79 39.41
N GLU A 149 3.58 -4.91 40.11
CA GLU A 149 4.17 -4.98 41.46
C GLU A 149 5.69 -4.85 41.42
N GLY A 150 6.30 -4.98 40.22
CA GLY A 150 7.75 -4.87 40.06
C GLY A 150 8.52 -6.18 40.28
N ASP A 151 7.83 -7.30 40.46
CA ASP A 151 8.43 -8.64 40.64
C ASP A 151 9.01 -9.19 39.35
N LEU A 152 8.45 -8.80 38.21
CA LEU A 152 8.91 -9.18 36.86
C LEU A 152 9.19 -7.95 36.00
N ASN A 153 10.14 -8.13 35.07
CA ASN A 153 10.40 -7.13 34.05
C ASN A 153 9.75 -7.56 32.73
N PHE A 154 9.11 -6.64 32.00
CA PHE A 154 8.45 -6.93 30.72
C PHE A 154 9.38 -7.57 29.70
N ALA A 155 10.66 -7.11 29.61
CA ALA A 155 11.62 -7.66 28.66
C ALA A 155 11.99 -9.13 28.98
N ASP A 156 12.02 -9.51 30.26
CA ASP A 156 12.31 -10.88 30.67
C ASP A 156 11.12 -11.80 30.38
N VAL A 157 9.89 -11.32 30.58
CA VAL A 157 8.66 -12.00 30.15
C VAL A 157 8.66 -12.18 28.62
N ALA A 158 9.01 -11.15 27.88
CA ALA A 158 9.08 -11.24 26.41
C ALA A 158 10.09 -12.32 25.97
N ARG A 159 11.27 -12.38 26.60
CA ARG A 159 12.29 -13.41 26.32
C ARG A 159 11.80 -14.81 26.63
N GLN A 160 10.97 -14.97 27.64
CA GLN A 160 10.47 -16.27 28.06
C GLN A 160 9.32 -16.80 27.18
N TYR A 161 8.43 -15.90 26.74
CA TYR A 161 7.17 -16.30 26.12
C TYR A 161 7.08 -16.04 24.62
N ILE A 162 7.93 -15.20 24.04
CA ILE A 162 7.93 -14.94 22.59
C ILE A 162 8.75 -15.99 21.88
N ALA A 163 8.09 -16.74 20.97
CA ALA A 163 8.73 -17.78 20.18
C ALA A 163 9.54 -17.23 18.99
N ASP A 164 9.13 -16.10 18.42
CA ASP A 164 9.85 -15.46 17.32
C ASP A 164 11.21 -14.94 17.78
N PRO A 165 12.34 -15.38 17.20
CA PRO A 165 13.67 -15.03 17.71
C PRO A 165 14.02 -13.54 17.56
N GLU A 166 13.44 -12.86 16.58
CA GLU A 166 13.75 -11.46 16.32
C GLU A 166 12.95 -10.56 17.28
N LEU A 167 11.66 -10.82 17.42
CA LEU A 167 10.79 -10.12 18.36
C LEU A 167 11.23 -10.38 19.82
N ASN A 168 11.63 -11.61 20.11
CA ASN A 168 12.19 -12.00 21.42
C ASN A 168 13.44 -11.17 21.77
N ARG A 169 14.41 -11.05 20.85
CA ARG A 169 15.62 -10.23 21.02
C ARG A 169 15.32 -8.76 21.26
N ARG A 170 14.24 -8.26 20.65
CA ARG A 170 13.77 -6.88 20.83
C ARG A 170 12.94 -6.71 22.11
N GLY A 171 12.77 -7.74 22.93
CA GLY A 171 11.98 -7.68 24.17
C GLY A 171 10.49 -7.42 23.93
N GLY A 172 9.95 -7.86 22.80
CA GLY A 172 8.57 -7.64 22.42
C GLY A 172 8.29 -6.30 21.73
N TYR A 173 9.32 -5.53 21.39
CA TYR A 173 9.17 -4.23 20.74
C TYR A 173 8.64 -4.35 19.33
N LEU A 174 7.44 -3.82 19.07
CA LEU A 174 6.79 -3.80 17.77
C LEU A 174 7.06 -2.52 16.97
N GLY A 175 7.66 -1.50 17.61
CA GLY A 175 7.84 -0.19 17.01
C GLY A 175 6.59 0.68 17.09
N THR A 176 6.56 1.70 16.23
CA THR A 176 5.40 2.59 16.11
C THR A 176 4.39 2.00 15.13
N ILE A 177 3.20 1.71 15.63
CA ILE A 177 2.08 1.17 14.86
C ILE A 177 0.98 2.23 14.75
N LYS A 178 0.50 2.48 13.54
CA LYS A 178 -0.61 3.42 13.31
C LYS A 178 -1.91 2.83 13.84
N ARG A 179 -2.81 3.69 14.35
CA ARG A 179 -4.10 3.29 14.92
C ARG A 179 -4.90 2.39 13.99
N LYS A 180 -4.95 2.72 12.70
CA LYS A 180 -5.67 1.96 11.66
C LYS A 180 -5.11 0.54 11.41
N GLN A 181 -3.90 0.25 11.85
CA GLN A 181 -3.26 -1.07 11.72
C GLN A 181 -3.57 -2.00 12.90
N LEU A 182 -4.08 -1.43 13.99
CA LEU A 182 -4.44 -2.19 15.19
C LEU A 182 -5.87 -2.72 15.07
N ARG A 183 -6.11 -3.90 15.64
CA ARG A 183 -7.47 -4.42 15.83
C ARG A 183 -8.29 -3.49 16.72
N PRO A 184 -9.60 -3.38 16.55
CA PRO A 184 -10.44 -2.44 17.30
C PRO A 184 -10.27 -2.54 18.82
N GLU A 185 -10.22 -3.77 19.37
CA GLU A 185 -10.08 -4.03 20.78
C GLU A 185 -8.72 -3.55 21.33
N ILE A 186 -7.66 -3.82 20.58
CA ILE A 186 -6.30 -3.39 20.88
C ILE A 186 -6.18 -1.87 20.76
N SER A 187 -6.69 -1.31 19.66
CA SER A 187 -6.70 0.13 19.42
C SER A 187 -7.39 0.88 20.55
N ALA A 188 -8.57 0.40 20.99
CA ALA A 188 -9.29 1.04 22.09
C ALA A 188 -8.47 1.04 23.39
N ALA A 189 -7.80 -0.06 23.73
CA ALA A 189 -7.01 -0.17 24.94
C ALA A 189 -5.72 0.66 24.87
N VAL A 190 -4.99 0.60 23.74
CA VAL A 190 -3.73 1.32 23.54
C VAL A 190 -3.93 2.82 23.59
N PHE A 191 -4.94 3.35 22.88
CA PHE A 191 -5.18 4.81 22.80
C PHE A 191 -5.94 5.38 24.00
N ALA A 192 -6.42 4.53 24.93
CA ALA A 192 -6.92 4.95 26.25
C ALA A 192 -5.80 5.01 27.31
N ALA A 193 -4.61 4.49 27.02
CA ALA A 193 -3.48 4.47 27.94
C ALA A 193 -2.89 5.86 28.18
N LYS A 194 -2.20 6.01 29.32
CA LYS A 194 -1.40 7.19 29.67
C LYS A 194 0.08 6.78 29.71
N PRO A 195 0.79 6.83 28.59
CA PRO A 195 2.15 6.33 28.48
C PRO A 195 3.14 7.06 29.44
N PRO A 196 4.20 6.35 29.87
CA PRO A 196 4.42 4.92 29.68
C PRO A 196 3.50 4.07 30.57
N GLN A 197 2.75 3.12 30.01
CA GLN A 197 1.78 2.32 30.75
C GLN A 197 1.73 0.86 30.29
N LEU A 198 1.76 -0.07 31.22
CA LEU A 198 1.34 -1.44 31.00
C LEU A 198 -0.20 -1.48 31.01
N ILE A 199 -0.80 -2.00 29.97
CA ILE A 199 -2.27 -2.12 29.90
C ILE A 199 -2.72 -3.52 30.25
N LYS A 200 -3.93 -3.64 30.83
CA LYS A 200 -4.51 -4.95 31.14
C LYS A 200 -4.58 -5.82 29.91
N PRO A 201 -4.36 -7.14 30.04
CA PRO A 201 -4.40 -8.06 28.91
C PRO A 201 -5.67 -7.93 28.10
N VAL A 202 -5.54 -7.71 26.79
CA VAL A 202 -6.65 -7.58 25.83
C VAL A 202 -6.89 -8.93 25.16
N VAL A 203 -8.14 -9.37 25.17
CA VAL A 203 -8.55 -10.64 24.56
C VAL A 203 -8.99 -10.38 23.12
N THR A 204 -8.43 -11.13 22.17
CA THR A 204 -8.84 -11.16 20.76
C THR A 204 -9.06 -12.60 20.32
N ASP A 205 -9.49 -12.80 19.09
CA ASP A 205 -9.59 -14.13 18.44
C ASP A 205 -8.22 -14.81 18.23
N LEU A 206 -7.10 -14.03 18.22
CA LEU A 206 -5.75 -14.56 18.10
C LEU A 206 -5.14 -15.01 19.43
N GLY A 207 -5.62 -14.47 20.54
CA GLY A 207 -5.07 -14.74 21.86
C GLY A 207 -5.26 -13.60 22.84
N ILE A 208 -4.44 -13.62 23.90
CA ILE A 208 -4.46 -12.63 24.96
C ILE A 208 -3.17 -11.79 24.85
N HIS A 209 -3.34 -10.51 24.62
CA HIS A 209 -2.28 -9.57 24.35
C HIS A 209 -1.94 -8.77 25.60
N LEU A 210 -0.76 -8.98 26.17
CA LEU A 210 -0.18 -8.16 27.22
C LEU A 210 0.71 -7.11 26.55
N MET A 211 0.37 -5.84 26.72
CA MET A 211 1.06 -4.76 26.02
C MET A 211 1.52 -3.67 26.98
N ARG A 212 2.67 -3.09 26.67
CA ARG A 212 3.18 -1.85 27.25
C ARG A 212 3.15 -0.76 26.18
N VAL A 213 2.44 0.30 26.45
CA VAL A 213 2.41 1.51 25.62
C VAL A 213 3.50 2.44 26.11
N GLU A 214 4.50 2.65 25.27
CA GLU A 214 5.64 3.53 25.58
C GLU A 214 5.31 4.99 25.30
N GLU A 215 4.66 5.24 24.15
CA GLU A 215 4.33 6.58 23.68
C GLU A 215 3.10 6.54 22.78
N ILE A 216 2.29 7.60 22.83
CA ILE A 216 1.24 7.89 21.83
C ILE A 216 1.72 9.06 20.99
N ILE A 217 1.88 8.81 19.69
CA ILE A 217 2.40 9.78 18.74
C ILE A 217 1.22 10.49 18.08
N GLN A 218 1.16 11.80 18.28
CA GLN A 218 0.21 12.65 17.57
C GLN A 218 0.67 12.86 16.13
N PRO A 219 -0.21 12.70 15.14
CA PRO A 219 0.19 12.88 13.75
C PRO A 219 0.45 14.36 13.46
N GLN A 220 1.42 14.59 12.60
CA GLN A 220 1.65 15.89 11.98
C GLN A 220 1.43 15.76 10.48
N LEU A 221 0.79 16.76 9.88
CA LEU A 221 0.58 16.78 8.44
C LEU A 221 1.89 17.18 7.74
N ASP A 222 2.84 16.24 7.70
CA ASP A 222 4.05 16.37 6.90
C ASP A 222 3.76 16.10 5.41
N HIS A 223 4.76 16.27 4.57
CA HIS A 223 4.64 16.06 3.13
C HIS A 223 4.19 14.62 2.78
N LEU A 224 4.71 13.62 3.48
CA LEU A 224 4.36 12.22 3.20
C LEU A 224 2.90 11.91 3.55
N LEU A 225 2.45 12.38 4.71
CA LEU A 225 1.06 12.19 5.12
C LEU A 225 0.10 13.01 4.24
N TYR A 226 0.50 14.22 3.84
CA TYR A 226 -0.25 15.03 2.88
C TYR A 226 -0.48 14.27 1.58
N GLN A 227 0.59 13.75 0.97
CA GLN A 227 0.52 12.97 -0.27
C GLN A 227 -0.31 11.69 -0.10
N GLN A 228 -0.16 11.01 1.04
CA GLN A 228 -0.97 9.84 1.35
C GLN A 228 -2.47 10.17 1.38
N ILE A 229 -2.86 11.22 2.09
CA ILE A 229 -4.28 11.64 2.20
C ILE A 229 -4.81 12.09 0.84
N LEU A 230 -4.02 12.86 0.09
CA LEU A 230 -4.37 13.29 -1.26
C LEU A 230 -4.71 12.10 -2.15
N MET A 231 -3.85 11.10 -2.17
CA MET A 231 -4.05 9.90 -2.97
C MET A 231 -5.20 9.03 -2.44
N GLU A 232 -5.41 8.94 -1.13
CA GLU A 232 -6.58 8.25 -0.54
C GLU A 232 -7.91 8.91 -0.96
N LEU A 233 -7.95 10.24 -1.06
CA LEU A 233 -9.13 10.98 -1.54
C LEU A 233 -9.33 10.77 -3.05
N PHE A 234 -8.25 10.85 -3.81
CA PHE A 234 -8.26 10.65 -5.26
C PHE A 234 -8.68 9.22 -5.63
N ASP A 235 -8.10 8.20 -5.01
CA ASP A 235 -8.43 6.80 -5.31
C ASP A 235 -9.90 6.51 -5.00
N ARG A 236 -10.43 7.03 -3.90
CA ARG A 236 -11.86 6.88 -3.55
C ARG A 236 -12.78 7.51 -4.61
N TRP A 237 -12.45 8.68 -5.09
CA TRP A 237 -13.17 9.32 -6.19
C TRP A 237 -13.03 8.52 -7.49
N LEU A 238 -11.82 8.08 -7.80
CA LEU A 238 -11.52 7.32 -9.01
C LEU A 238 -12.28 5.99 -9.07
N GLU A 239 -12.36 5.26 -7.96
CA GLU A 239 -13.16 4.04 -7.84
C GLU A 239 -14.64 4.30 -8.18
N GLN A 240 -15.20 5.40 -7.70
CA GLN A 240 -16.58 5.77 -8.01
C GLN A 240 -16.77 6.05 -9.51
N GLN A 241 -15.81 6.73 -10.15
CA GLN A 241 -15.87 7.01 -11.59
C GLN A 241 -15.69 5.73 -12.41
N ILE A 242 -14.73 4.88 -12.03
CA ILE A 242 -14.45 3.60 -12.71
C ILE A 242 -15.67 2.69 -12.66
N ALA A 243 -16.38 2.60 -11.53
CA ALA A 243 -17.54 1.72 -11.38
C ALA A 243 -18.61 2.00 -12.46
N VAL A 244 -18.76 3.25 -12.90
CA VAL A 244 -19.70 3.63 -13.95
C VAL A 244 -19.21 3.11 -15.32
N ILE A 245 -17.93 3.33 -15.64
CA ILE A 245 -17.37 3.03 -16.97
C ILE A 245 -17.05 1.54 -17.11
N TYR A 246 -16.58 0.90 -16.04
CA TYR A 246 -16.21 -0.52 -16.05
C TYR A 246 -17.34 -1.41 -16.54
N ASN A 247 -18.57 -1.15 -16.11
CA ASN A 247 -19.74 -1.92 -16.54
C ASN A 247 -20.06 -1.71 -18.03
N GLN A 248 -19.84 -0.52 -18.55
CA GLN A 248 -20.02 -0.24 -20.00
C GLN A 248 -18.98 -1.01 -20.82
N ILE A 249 -17.70 -0.86 -20.49
CA ILE A 249 -16.60 -1.56 -21.18
C ILE A 249 -16.78 -3.07 -21.11
N LYS A 250 -17.15 -3.60 -19.94
CA LYS A 250 -17.40 -5.04 -19.77
C LYS A 250 -18.52 -5.54 -20.69
N THR A 251 -19.59 -4.79 -20.83
CA THR A 251 -20.72 -5.13 -21.71
C THR A 251 -20.30 -5.11 -23.18
N GLU A 252 -19.55 -4.11 -23.62
CA GLU A 252 -19.03 -4.00 -24.98
C GLU A 252 -18.08 -5.15 -25.33
N ILE A 253 -17.15 -5.47 -24.43
CA ILE A 253 -16.23 -6.61 -24.65
C ILE A 253 -17.01 -7.92 -24.72
N GLN A 254 -18.02 -8.13 -23.88
CA GLN A 254 -18.84 -9.34 -23.92
C GLN A 254 -19.67 -9.44 -25.19
N ALA A 255 -20.18 -8.31 -25.70
CA ALA A 255 -20.93 -8.26 -26.99
C ALA A 255 -20.02 -8.48 -28.20
N GLY A 256 -18.76 -8.05 -28.16
CA GLY A 256 -17.78 -8.24 -29.23
C GLY A 256 -17.10 -9.62 -29.23
N LEU A 257 -17.35 -10.45 -28.23
CA LEU A 257 -16.83 -11.82 -28.13
C LEU A 257 -17.79 -12.88 -28.72
N HIS A 258 -18.93 -12.47 -29.25
CA HIS A 258 -19.91 -13.26 -29.98
C HIS A 258 -19.86 -12.93 -31.48
#